data_6cc804ba40179b361fe7010acf601a25
#
_entry.id   6cc804ba40179b361fe7010acf601a25
#
_cell.length_a   1.000
_cell.length_b   1.000
_cell.length_c   1.000
_cell.angle_alpha   90.00
_cell.angle_beta   90.00
_cell.angle_gamma   90.00
#
_symmetry.space_group_name_H-M   'P 1'
#
loop_
_entity.id
_entity.type
_entity.pdbx_description
1 polymer ?
#
loop_
_entity_poly.entity_id
_entity_poly.type
_entity_poly.pdbx_seq_one_letter_code
_entity_poly.pdbx_strand_id
1 'polypeptide(L)'
;MSLEVSASPAKVIQNAGKDSTRRSANYHPSIWGDHFLQYTCDTQETDDGSNVKHLELKKEIRRMLKADNKPSRTLQLIDAIQRLGVSYHFESEIDEILGKMHKASQDSDLCDNENDELYYISLHFRLLRQNGYKISADVFKKFKDTDGNFKTSLAKDVRGMLSLYEATHLGVHEEDILDEALAFTTSHLESIATHQIRSPLVEQVKHALVQPIHRGFQRLEARQYIPIYQEESPHNEALLTFAKLDFNKLQKPHQKELGDISRWWKELDFAHKLPFIRDRVAECYFWILGVYFEPQYSFARRILTKVISMTSVIDDIYDVYGKIEELELFTSAIERWDISAIDQLPEYMKLCYRALLDVFSEAEKDLAPQGKSYRLYYAKEAMKNMVKNYFYEAKWCLQNYVPTVDEYMTVALVTSGSPMLSTTSFVGMGDIVTKESFEWLFSNPRFIRASSIVCRLMDDIVSHKFEQSRGHVASSVECYMKQHGATEEEACNEFRKQVSNAWKDINEDCLRPTVVPMPLLMRILNLTRVIDVIYKYEDGYTHSAVVLKDFVASLFINPVPI
;
A
#
# COMPACT_ATOMS: atom_id res chain seq x y z
N MET A 1 41.59 -5.19 7.65
CA MET A 1 41.77 -5.08 6.20
C MET A 1 40.48 -4.48 5.66
N SER A 2 40.49 -3.18 5.53
CA SER A 2 39.37 -2.42 4.95
C SER A 2 39.43 -2.57 3.41
N LEU A 3 38.39 -3.14 2.84
CA LEU A 3 38.20 -3.12 1.39
C LEU A 3 37.48 -1.82 1.03
N GLU A 4 38.23 -0.86 0.52
CA GLU A 4 37.70 0.29 -0.20
C GLU A 4 37.06 -0.22 -1.50
N VAL A 5 35.74 -0.14 -1.59
CA VAL A 5 35.03 -0.31 -2.85
C VAL A 5 34.99 1.06 -3.52
N SER A 6 35.94 1.26 -4.42
CA SER A 6 35.97 2.40 -5.33
C SER A 6 34.77 2.32 -6.28
N ALA A 7 33.92 3.33 -6.25
CA ALA A 7 32.86 3.52 -7.25
C ALA A 7 33.51 3.65 -8.64
N SER A 8 33.25 2.71 -9.53
CA SER A 8 33.70 2.78 -10.92
C SER A 8 32.92 3.88 -11.65
N PRO A 9 33.59 4.81 -12.36
CA PRO A 9 32.90 5.81 -13.14
C PRO A 9 32.12 5.16 -14.28
N ALA A 10 30.90 5.63 -14.51
CA ALA A 10 30.07 5.22 -15.62
C ALA A 10 30.87 5.28 -16.95
N LYS A 11 30.83 4.19 -17.71
CA LYS A 11 31.47 4.14 -19.02
C LYS A 11 30.83 5.17 -19.95
N VAL A 12 31.60 6.18 -20.32
CA VAL A 12 31.27 7.12 -21.38
C VAL A 12 31.09 6.36 -22.67
N ILE A 13 29.88 6.23 -23.16
CA ILE A 13 29.59 5.72 -24.50
C ILE A 13 29.72 6.90 -25.47
N GLN A 14 30.94 7.12 -26.00
CA GLN A 14 31.12 7.87 -27.23
C GLN A 14 30.85 6.92 -28.40
N ASN A 15 29.64 7.07 -29.02
CA ASN A 15 29.55 6.81 -30.49
C ASN A 15 28.16 7.24 -30.99
N ALA A 16 28.10 8.42 -31.58
CA ALA A 16 27.08 8.74 -32.58
C ALA A 16 27.37 7.90 -33.84
N GLY A 17 26.48 6.97 -34.21
CA GLY A 17 26.51 6.32 -35.51
C GLY A 17 26.78 4.81 -35.51
N LYS A 18 26.11 4.03 -34.67
CA LYS A 18 25.85 2.59 -34.87
C LYS A 18 24.51 2.24 -34.25
N ASP A 19 23.77 1.32 -34.89
CA ASP A 19 22.54 0.74 -34.37
C ASP A 19 22.73 0.37 -32.90
N SER A 20 22.25 1.22 -32.01
CA SER A 20 22.42 1.01 -30.56
C SER A 20 21.59 -0.21 -30.18
N THR A 21 22.26 -1.27 -29.74
CA THR A 21 21.64 -2.45 -29.17
C THR A 21 20.65 -1.99 -28.09
N ARG A 22 19.38 -2.41 -28.17
CA ARG A 22 18.38 -2.11 -27.18
C ARG A 22 18.80 -2.66 -25.81
N ARG A 23 18.54 -1.93 -24.75
CA ARG A 23 18.78 -2.38 -23.38
C ARG A 23 17.79 -3.51 -23.03
N SER A 24 18.13 -4.35 -22.07
CA SER A 24 17.24 -5.34 -21.46
C SER A 24 17.59 -5.48 -19.98
N ALA A 25 16.58 -5.56 -19.13
CA ALA A 25 16.77 -5.84 -17.71
C ALA A 25 16.76 -7.35 -17.40
N ASN A 26 16.47 -8.20 -18.38
CA ASN A 26 16.40 -9.67 -18.24
C ASN A 26 15.50 -10.09 -17.06
N TYR A 27 14.32 -9.52 -16.98
CA TYR A 27 13.36 -9.88 -15.94
C TYR A 27 12.97 -11.36 -16.01
N HIS A 28 12.82 -12.00 -14.86
CA HIS A 28 12.35 -13.38 -14.83
C HIS A 28 10.87 -13.45 -15.26
N PRO A 29 10.44 -14.52 -15.95
CA PRO A 29 9.04 -14.73 -16.33
C PRO A 29 8.13 -14.76 -15.10
N SER A 30 6.80 -14.65 -15.33
CA SER A 30 5.82 -14.89 -14.28
C SER A 30 6.02 -16.26 -13.65
N ILE A 31 6.03 -16.32 -12.32
CA ILE A 31 6.12 -17.57 -11.55
C ILE A 31 4.78 -18.33 -11.52
N TRP A 32 3.71 -17.71 -11.97
CA TRP A 32 2.34 -18.23 -11.87
C TRP A 32 1.93 -18.98 -13.14
N GLY A 33 2.54 -18.69 -14.29
CA GLY A 33 2.16 -19.26 -15.59
C GLY A 33 0.63 -19.16 -15.80
N ASP A 34 0.01 -20.30 -16.10
CA ASP A 34 -1.43 -20.41 -16.35
C ASP A 34 -2.26 -20.72 -15.08
N HIS A 35 -1.66 -20.66 -13.89
CA HIS A 35 -2.32 -21.12 -12.64
C HIS A 35 -3.67 -20.46 -12.42
N PHE A 36 -3.78 -19.14 -12.59
CA PHE A 36 -5.01 -18.39 -12.29
C PHE A 36 -6.08 -18.49 -13.39
N LEU A 37 -5.76 -19.01 -14.58
CA LEU A 37 -6.74 -19.18 -15.67
C LEU A 37 -7.83 -20.20 -15.33
N GLN A 38 -7.55 -21.13 -14.38
CA GLN A 38 -8.52 -22.14 -13.95
C GLN A 38 -9.70 -21.57 -13.15
N TYR A 39 -9.58 -20.36 -12.61
CA TYR A 39 -10.67 -19.74 -11.85
C TYR A 39 -11.74 -19.20 -12.79
N THR A 40 -12.82 -19.97 -13.00
CA THR A 40 -13.97 -19.65 -13.85
C THR A 40 -15.24 -19.39 -13.03
N CYS A 41 -16.32 -19.00 -13.72
CA CYS A 41 -17.61 -18.68 -13.11
C CYS A 41 -18.32 -19.92 -12.51
N ASP A 42 -17.95 -21.13 -12.95
CA ASP A 42 -18.69 -22.38 -12.64
C ASP A 42 -18.39 -22.96 -11.26
N THR A 43 -17.47 -22.36 -10.50
CA THR A 43 -17.13 -22.81 -9.14
C THR A 43 -18.07 -22.26 -8.04
N GLN A 44 -19.27 -21.79 -8.39
CA GLN A 44 -20.31 -21.43 -7.43
C GLN A 44 -21.04 -22.67 -6.91
N GLU A 45 -20.38 -23.54 -6.20
CA GLU A 45 -21.07 -24.31 -5.17
C GLU A 45 -21.35 -23.35 -4.00
N THR A 46 -22.55 -22.77 -4.01
CA THR A 46 -23.08 -22.07 -2.85
C THR A 46 -23.40 -23.11 -1.79
N ASP A 47 -22.50 -23.29 -0.85
CA ASP A 47 -22.82 -24.00 0.38
C ASP A 47 -23.81 -23.12 1.17
N ASP A 48 -25.11 -23.37 0.97
CA ASP A 48 -26.20 -22.64 1.62
C ASP A 48 -26.07 -22.67 3.14
N GLY A 49 -25.55 -23.75 3.71
CA GLY A 49 -25.32 -23.91 5.15
C GLY A 49 -24.25 -22.91 5.66
N SER A 50 -23.17 -22.74 4.93
CA SER A 50 -22.10 -21.79 5.26
C SER A 50 -22.60 -20.34 5.19
N ASN A 51 -23.42 -20.00 4.20
CA ASN A 51 -23.99 -18.66 4.07
C ASN A 51 -24.97 -18.33 5.21
N VAL A 52 -25.82 -19.26 5.63
CA VAL A 52 -26.74 -19.09 6.76
C VAL A 52 -25.94 -18.86 8.04
N LYS A 53 -24.95 -19.72 8.32
CA LYS A 53 -24.09 -19.59 9.51
C LYS A 53 -23.34 -18.27 9.54
N HIS A 54 -22.79 -17.82 8.40
CA HIS A 54 -22.12 -16.51 8.28
C HIS A 54 -23.06 -15.35 8.64
N LEU A 55 -24.32 -15.36 8.16
CA LEU A 55 -25.31 -14.34 8.47
C LEU A 55 -25.73 -14.34 9.96
N GLU A 56 -25.86 -15.52 10.57
CA GLU A 56 -26.17 -15.67 11.99
C GLU A 56 -25.05 -15.10 12.87
N LEU A 57 -23.80 -15.50 12.60
CA LEU A 57 -22.64 -15.00 13.30
C LEU A 57 -22.47 -13.48 13.14
N LYS A 58 -22.70 -12.93 11.94
CA LYS A 58 -22.72 -11.48 11.73
C LYS A 58 -23.72 -10.77 12.64
N LYS A 59 -24.93 -11.32 12.79
CA LYS A 59 -25.95 -10.78 13.69
C LYS A 59 -25.54 -10.88 15.16
N GLU A 60 -24.88 -11.95 15.53
CA GLU A 60 -24.38 -12.16 16.89
C GLU A 60 -23.29 -11.15 17.25
N ILE A 61 -22.27 -10.96 16.40
CA ILE A 61 -21.21 -9.98 16.62
C ILE A 61 -21.78 -8.57 16.70
N ARG A 62 -22.78 -8.23 15.86
CA ARG A 62 -23.48 -6.94 15.94
C ARG A 62 -24.20 -6.75 17.27
N ARG A 63 -24.79 -7.80 17.84
CA ARG A 63 -25.38 -7.75 19.19
C ARG A 63 -24.33 -7.56 20.28
N MET A 64 -23.17 -8.21 20.14
CA MET A 64 -22.05 -8.06 21.08
C MET A 64 -21.49 -6.63 21.08
N LEU A 65 -21.37 -5.98 19.92
CA LEU A 65 -20.97 -4.57 19.81
C LEU A 65 -21.96 -3.61 20.46
N LYS A 66 -23.27 -3.92 20.41
CA LYS A 66 -24.34 -3.09 20.98
C LYS A 66 -24.63 -3.39 22.45
N ALA A 67 -24.03 -4.44 23.01
CA ALA A 67 -24.22 -4.79 24.42
C ALA A 67 -23.58 -3.71 25.32
N ASP A 68 -24.19 -3.47 26.47
CA ASP A 68 -23.65 -2.56 27.50
C ASP A 68 -22.46 -3.24 28.21
N ASN A 69 -21.31 -3.17 27.58
CA ASN A 69 -20.06 -3.76 28.06
C ASN A 69 -19.18 -2.69 28.71
N LYS A 70 -18.25 -3.14 29.58
CA LYS A 70 -17.15 -2.27 30.03
C LYS A 70 -16.39 -1.72 28.81
N PRO A 71 -16.01 -0.42 28.78
CA PRO A 71 -15.29 0.19 27.67
C PRO A 71 -14.07 -0.61 27.21
N SER A 72 -13.30 -1.16 28.14
CA SER A 72 -12.12 -1.98 27.84
C SER A 72 -12.44 -3.24 27.02
N ARG A 73 -13.52 -3.93 27.32
CA ARG A 73 -13.97 -5.12 26.56
C ARG A 73 -14.44 -4.74 25.15
N THR A 74 -15.11 -3.61 25.04
CA THR A 74 -15.58 -3.09 23.74
C THR A 74 -14.41 -2.71 22.86
N LEU A 75 -13.37 -2.05 23.39
CA LEU A 75 -12.14 -1.74 22.64
C LEU A 75 -11.43 -3.01 22.17
N GLN A 76 -11.32 -4.04 23.04
CA GLN A 76 -10.73 -5.32 22.64
C GLN A 76 -11.53 -6.02 21.54
N LEU A 77 -12.86 -5.96 21.59
CA LEU A 77 -13.71 -6.53 20.55
C LEU A 77 -13.55 -5.78 19.23
N ILE A 78 -13.50 -4.44 19.24
CA ILE A 78 -13.26 -3.63 18.04
C ILE A 78 -11.88 -3.95 17.46
N ASP A 79 -10.85 -4.03 18.30
CA ASP A 79 -9.50 -4.41 17.86
C ASP A 79 -9.47 -5.77 17.17
N ALA A 80 -10.07 -6.79 17.79
CA ALA A 80 -10.15 -8.12 17.22
C ALA A 80 -10.92 -8.13 15.88
N ILE A 81 -12.05 -7.42 15.77
CA ILE A 81 -12.84 -7.27 14.53
C ILE A 81 -12.00 -6.64 13.41
N GLN A 82 -11.21 -5.60 13.72
CA GLN A 82 -10.36 -4.94 12.74
C GLN A 82 -9.19 -5.83 12.31
N ARG A 83 -8.48 -6.43 13.26
CA ARG A 83 -7.33 -7.29 12.99
C ARG A 83 -7.71 -8.58 12.25
N LEU A 84 -8.90 -9.14 12.50
CA LEU A 84 -9.45 -10.28 11.77
C LEU A 84 -10.00 -9.91 10.38
N GLY A 85 -9.95 -8.63 9.98
CA GLY A 85 -10.31 -8.16 8.64
C GLY A 85 -11.80 -8.14 8.32
N VAL A 86 -12.67 -8.13 9.35
CA VAL A 86 -14.13 -8.17 9.19
C VAL A 86 -14.83 -6.86 9.58
N SER A 87 -14.07 -5.80 9.85
CA SER A 87 -14.59 -4.49 10.27
C SER A 87 -15.51 -3.82 9.26
N TYR A 88 -15.32 -4.08 7.96
CA TYR A 88 -16.16 -3.52 6.88
C TYR A 88 -17.64 -3.94 6.97
N HIS A 89 -17.97 -4.94 7.78
CA HIS A 89 -19.33 -5.32 8.11
C HIS A 89 -19.98 -4.49 9.22
N PHE A 90 -19.18 -3.73 9.98
CA PHE A 90 -19.55 -3.07 11.23
C PHE A 90 -19.06 -1.62 11.34
N GLU A 91 -18.72 -0.98 10.20
CA GLU A 91 -18.13 0.36 10.17
C GLU A 91 -18.99 1.40 10.93
N SER A 92 -20.31 1.38 10.69
CA SER A 92 -21.23 2.33 11.34
C SER A 92 -21.31 2.13 12.85
N GLU A 93 -21.37 0.88 13.30
CA GLU A 93 -21.41 0.53 14.73
C GLU A 93 -20.11 0.92 15.43
N ILE A 94 -18.97 0.62 14.79
CA ILE A 94 -17.64 0.97 15.32
C ILE A 94 -17.47 2.49 15.42
N ASP A 95 -17.84 3.23 14.36
CA ASP A 95 -17.74 4.69 14.36
C ASP A 95 -18.63 5.33 15.42
N GLU A 96 -19.87 4.85 15.60
CA GLU A 96 -20.78 5.32 16.65
C GLU A 96 -20.20 5.10 18.06
N ILE A 97 -19.64 3.90 18.31
CA ILE A 97 -19.07 3.54 19.61
C ILE A 97 -17.83 4.41 19.91
N LEU A 98 -16.90 4.48 18.97
CA LEU A 98 -15.67 5.27 19.15
C LEU A 98 -15.97 6.77 19.27
N GLY A 99 -16.98 7.28 18.54
CA GLY A 99 -17.44 8.65 18.67
C GLY A 99 -18.00 8.97 20.04
N LYS A 100 -18.75 8.04 20.67
CA LYS A 100 -19.22 8.19 22.06
C LYS A 100 -18.05 8.17 23.05
N MET A 101 -17.09 7.25 22.88
CA MET A 101 -15.90 7.17 23.73
C MET A 101 -15.04 8.43 23.62
N HIS A 102 -14.86 8.95 22.40
CA HIS A 102 -14.12 10.20 22.19
C HIS A 102 -14.77 11.39 22.90
N LYS A 103 -16.11 11.54 22.84
CA LYS A 103 -16.83 12.60 23.58
C LYS A 103 -16.67 12.44 25.07
N ALA A 104 -16.86 11.22 25.59
CA ALA A 104 -16.70 10.95 27.01
C ALA A 104 -15.27 11.25 27.52
N SER A 105 -14.25 11.04 26.69
CA SER A 105 -12.86 11.35 27.04
C SER A 105 -12.55 12.85 27.05
N GLN A 106 -13.38 13.69 26.43
CA GLN A 106 -13.24 15.15 26.47
C GLN A 106 -13.93 15.77 27.71
N ASP A 107 -14.98 15.11 28.21
CA ASP A 107 -15.83 15.62 29.30
C ASP A 107 -15.35 15.19 30.70
N SER A 108 -14.48 14.18 30.81
CA SER A 108 -13.97 13.69 32.08
C SER A 108 -12.44 13.58 32.04
N ASP A 109 -11.78 14.08 33.10
CA ASP A 109 -10.43 13.67 33.41
C ASP A 109 -10.44 12.14 33.56
N LEU A 110 -9.83 11.42 32.59
CA LEU A 110 -9.78 9.95 32.55
C LEU A 110 -8.96 9.35 33.72
N CYS A 111 -8.81 10.10 34.83
CA CYS A 111 -7.81 9.84 35.87
C CYS A 111 -8.22 8.82 36.94
N ASP A 112 -9.46 8.32 37.00
CA ASP A 112 -9.92 7.60 38.21
C ASP A 112 -10.51 6.20 38.00
N ASN A 113 -10.13 5.45 36.95
CA ASN A 113 -10.68 4.11 36.75
C ASN A 113 -9.61 3.01 36.61
N GLU A 114 -9.99 1.79 36.99
CA GLU A 114 -9.25 0.52 36.85
C GLU A 114 -8.60 0.24 35.47
N ASN A 115 -8.72 1.18 34.53
CA ASN A 115 -8.24 1.10 33.13
C ASN A 115 -6.90 1.85 32.91
N ASP A 116 -6.18 2.18 33.96
CA ASP A 116 -4.90 2.92 33.92
C ASP A 116 -3.73 2.09 33.40
N GLU A 117 -3.96 0.89 32.92
CA GLU A 117 -2.95 0.04 32.32
C GLU A 117 -2.49 0.56 30.96
N LEU A 118 -1.20 0.52 30.71
CA LEU A 118 -0.56 0.94 29.47
C LEU A 118 -1.27 0.35 28.24
N TYR A 119 -1.66 -0.91 28.33
CA TYR A 119 -2.37 -1.62 27.26
C TYR A 119 -3.64 -0.90 26.80
N TYR A 120 -4.54 -0.56 27.74
CA TYR A 120 -5.84 0.01 27.38
C TYR A 120 -5.75 1.44 26.89
N ILE A 121 -4.86 2.25 27.48
CA ILE A 121 -4.66 3.63 27.03
C ILE A 121 -4.08 3.65 25.62
N SER A 122 -3.10 2.81 25.36
CA SER A 122 -2.49 2.69 24.03
C SER A 122 -3.50 2.17 23.01
N LEU A 123 -4.30 1.18 23.37
CA LEU A 123 -5.36 0.65 22.51
C LEU A 123 -6.44 1.69 22.21
N HIS A 124 -6.90 2.42 23.23
CA HIS A 124 -7.87 3.49 23.07
C HIS A 124 -7.35 4.60 22.17
N PHE A 125 -6.12 5.08 22.42
CA PHE A 125 -5.45 6.06 21.57
C PHE A 125 -5.37 5.58 20.11
N ARG A 126 -4.88 4.37 19.88
CA ARG A 126 -4.73 3.80 18.55
C ARG A 126 -6.07 3.71 17.80
N LEU A 127 -7.10 3.16 18.43
CA LEU A 127 -8.40 2.98 17.79
C LEU A 127 -9.07 4.32 17.46
N LEU A 128 -8.96 5.32 18.33
CA LEU A 128 -9.49 6.65 18.06
C LEU A 128 -8.74 7.32 16.89
N ARG A 129 -7.40 7.36 16.95
CA ARG A 129 -6.58 7.96 15.90
C ARG A 129 -6.78 7.29 14.54
N GLN A 130 -6.82 5.95 14.51
CA GLN A 130 -7.04 5.16 13.30
C GLN A 130 -8.40 5.43 12.66
N ASN A 131 -9.41 5.83 13.44
CA ASN A 131 -10.74 6.22 12.96
C ASN A 131 -10.88 7.74 12.79
N GLY A 132 -9.78 8.49 12.82
CA GLY A 132 -9.73 9.92 12.55
C GLY A 132 -10.11 10.82 13.72
N TYR A 133 -10.28 10.29 14.93
CA TYR A 133 -10.57 11.11 16.11
C TYR A 133 -9.30 11.71 16.70
N LYS A 134 -9.33 13.02 16.93
CA LYS A 134 -8.19 13.74 17.53
C LYS A 134 -8.15 13.50 19.03
N ILE A 135 -7.08 12.84 19.50
CA ILE A 135 -6.78 12.65 20.93
C ILE A 135 -5.32 13.05 21.17
N SER A 136 -5.04 13.71 22.30
CA SER A 136 -3.69 14.16 22.64
C SER A 136 -2.78 12.99 23.02
N ALA A 137 -1.54 13.01 22.53
CA ALA A 137 -0.48 12.08 22.96
C ALA A 137 -0.05 12.31 24.43
N ASP A 138 -0.45 13.39 25.05
CA ASP A 138 -0.18 13.70 26.46
C ASP A 138 -0.70 12.64 27.44
N VAL A 139 -1.66 11.80 27.01
CA VAL A 139 -2.13 10.64 27.80
C VAL A 139 -1.01 9.69 28.20
N PHE A 140 0.12 9.72 27.47
CA PHE A 140 1.29 8.90 27.77
C PHE A 140 2.25 9.52 28.78
N LYS A 141 2.11 10.81 29.15
CA LYS A 141 3.00 11.48 30.11
C LYS A 141 3.04 10.79 31.47
N LYS A 142 1.93 10.21 31.93
CA LYS A 142 1.83 9.48 33.21
C LYS A 142 2.72 8.23 33.29
N PHE A 143 3.15 7.70 32.16
CA PHE A 143 4.05 6.57 32.09
C PHE A 143 5.55 6.96 32.11
N LYS A 144 5.83 8.26 32.17
CA LYS A 144 7.19 8.79 32.35
C LYS A 144 7.52 8.92 33.84
N ASP A 145 8.80 8.83 34.15
CA ASP A 145 9.36 9.08 35.49
C ASP A 145 9.64 10.59 35.71
N THR A 146 10.22 10.92 36.84
CA THR A 146 10.58 12.30 37.21
C THR A 146 11.67 12.89 36.32
N ASP A 147 12.47 12.07 35.67
CA ASP A 147 13.54 12.49 34.75
C ASP A 147 13.05 12.66 33.33
N GLY A 148 11.76 12.40 33.09
CA GLY A 148 11.11 12.55 31.79
C GLY A 148 11.28 11.33 30.87
N ASN A 149 11.82 10.21 31.32
CA ASN A 149 11.96 8.97 30.55
C ASN A 149 10.78 8.03 30.79
N PHE A 150 10.48 7.13 29.85
CA PHE A 150 9.52 6.05 30.10
C PHE A 150 10.02 5.14 31.23
N LYS A 151 9.10 4.82 32.17
CA LYS A 151 9.42 3.99 33.32
C LYS A 151 9.92 2.61 32.88
N THR A 152 11.09 2.21 33.33
CA THR A 152 11.70 0.89 33.00
C THR A 152 10.85 -0.30 33.47
N SER A 153 10.00 -0.09 34.51
CA SER A 153 9.06 -1.11 34.98
C SER A 153 8.04 -1.55 33.94
N LEU A 154 7.74 -0.71 32.94
CA LEU A 154 6.83 -1.01 31.84
C LEU A 154 7.34 -2.16 30.94
N ALA A 155 8.65 -2.38 30.88
CA ALA A 155 9.24 -3.47 30.09
C ALA A 155 8.74 -4.87 30.51
N LYS A 156 8.15 -5.02 31.70
CA LYS A 156 7.55 -6.27 32.18
C LYS A 156 6.16 -6.53 31.59
N ASP A 157 5.48 -5.47 31.12
CA ASP A 157 4.16 -5.56 30.48
C ASP A 157 4.33 -5.63 28.96
N VAL A 158 4.64 -6.82 28.46
CA VAL A 158 4.86 -7.05 27.01
C VAL A 158 3.63 -6.66 26.17
N ARG A 159 2.43 -6.91 26.69
CA ARG A 159 1.19 -6.58 26.00
C ARG A 159 0.98 -5.07 25.93
N GLY A 160 1.22 -4.36 27.02
CA GLY A 160 1.18 -2.90 27.05
C GLY A 160 2.24 -2.27 26.15
N MET A 161 3.46 -2.82 26.17
CA MET A 161 4.56 -2.38 25.31
C MET A 161 4.22 -2.54 23.82
N LEU A 162 3.67 -3.69 23.42
CA LEU A 162 3.20 -3.92 22.04
C LEU A 162 2.08 -2.94 21.65
N SER A 163 1.11 -2.73 22.54
CA SER A 163 0.01 -1.80 22.29
C SER A 163 0.50 -0.34 22.15
N LEU A 164 1.49 0.07 22.95
CA LEU A 164 2.12 1.39 22.83
C LEU A 164 2.92 1.50 21.53
N TYR A 165 3.70 0.48 21.17
CA TYR A 165 4.43 0.42 19.90
C TYR A 165 3.50 0.64 18.71
N GLU A 166 2.38 -0.09 18.65
CA GLU A 166 1.38 0.07 17.58
C GLU A 166 0.74 1.47 17.58
N ALA A 167 0.53 2.06 18.75
CA ALA A 167 -0.03 3.40 18.89
C ALA A 167 0.91 4.49 18.35
N THR A 168 2.24 4.32 18.51
CA THR A 168 3.24 5.31 18.06
C THR A 168 3.22 5.54 16.56
N HIS A 169 2.82 4.54 15.77
CA HIS A 169 2.73 4.66 14.31
C HIS A 169 1.59 5.57 13.81
N LEU A 170 0.75 6.06 14.73
CA LEU A 170 -0.29 7.06 14.48
C LEU A 170 0.09 8.47 14.96
N GLY A 171 1.36 8.68 15.28
CA GLY A 171 1.91 9.98 15.64
C GLY A 171 1.78 11.00 14.50
N VAL A 172 1.61 12.27 14.87
CA VAL A 172 1.64 13.42 13.99
C VAL A 172 2.84 14.30 14.34
N HIS A 173 3.07 15.39 13.59
CA HIS A 173 4.16 16.32 13.92
C HIS A 173 4.00 16.93 15.31
N GLU A 174 5.11 17.28 15.94
CA GLU A 174 5.19 17.88 17.28
C GLU A 174 4.76 16.95 18.45
N GLU A 175 4.61 15.65 18.20
CA GLU A 175 4.31 14.65 19.23
C GLU A 175 5.58 13.85 19.62
N ASP A 176 6.62 14.55 20.11
CA ASP A 176 7.93 13.95 20.47
C ASP A 176 7.79 12.77 21.44
N ILE A 177 6.78 12.80 22.31
CA ILE A 177 6.50 11.71 23.25
C ILE A 177 6.24 10.37 22.55
N LEU A 178 5.66 10.39 21.34
CA LEU A 178 5.44 9.18 20.55
C LEU A 178 6.72 8.70 19.86
N ASP A 179 7.62 9.61 19.45
CA ASP A 179 8.92 9.24 18.91
C ASP A 179 9.81 8.61 20.00
N GLU A 180 9.80 9.16 21.22
CA GLU A 180 10.46 8.58 22.38
C GLU A 180 9.87 7.21 22.76
N ALA A 181 8.52 7.09 22.74
CA ALA A 181 7.83 5.84 22.99
C ALA A 181 8.17 4.77 21.94
N LEU A 182 8.28 5.15 20.67
CA LEU A 182 8.69 4.26 19.59
C LEU A 182 10.10 3.69 19.86
N ALA A 183 11.07 4.56 20.16
CA ALA A 183 12.43 4.13 20.46
C ALA A 183 12.49 3.20 21.69
N PHE A 184 11.79 3.58 22.77
CA PHE A 184 11.70 2.80 24.01
C PHE A 184 11.08 1.42 23.78
N THR A 185 9.93 1.35 23.10
CA THR A 185 9.22 0.09 22.86
C THR A 185 9.95 -0.81 21.87
N THR A 186 10.52 -0.25 20.79
CA THR A 186 11.30 -1.03 19.81
C THR A 186 12.45 -1.78 20.48
N SER A 187 13.29 -1.09 21.26
CA SER A 187 14.45 -1.69 21.92
C SER A 187 14.07 -2.88 22.84
N HIS A 188 12.96 -2.75 23.58
CA HIS A 188 12.51 -3.81 24.49
C HIS A 188 11.83 -4.97 23.75
N LEU A 189 11.01 -4.68 22.73
CA LEU A 189 10.31 -5.70 21.95
C LEU A 189 11.27 -6.52 21.08
N GLU A 190 12.33 -5.92 20.53
CA GLU A 190 13.39 -6.64 19.84
C GLU A 190 14.07 -7.66 20.74
N SER A 191 14.34 -7.30 22.01
CA SER A 191 14.89 -8.25 22.99
C SER A 191 13.94 -9.43 23.23
N ILE A 192 12.61 -9.18 23.29
CA ILE A 192 11.59 -10.22 23.47
C ILE A 192 11.50 -11.12 22.22
N ALA A 193 11.57 -10.54 21.04
CA ALA A 193 11.49 -11.28 19.78
C ALA A 193 12.63 -12.29 19.59
N THR A 194 13.78 -12.07 20.24
CA THR A 194 14.92 -13.01 20.20
C THR A 194 14.73 -14.25 21.08
N HIS A 195 13.75 -14.24 22.01
CA HIS A 195 13.50 -15.38 22.88
C HIS A 195 12.86 -16.54 22.11
N GLN A 196 13.29 -17.77 22.37
CA GLN A 196 12.80 -18.97 21.69
C GLN A 196 11.42 -19.45 22.17
N ILE A 197 10.82 -18.79 23.16
CA ILE A 197 9.50 -19.16 23.69
C ILE A 197 8.43 -18.83 22.65
N ARG A 198 7.75 -19.86 22.17
CA ARG A 198 6.63 -19.71 21.24
C ARG A 198 5.35 -19.42 22.02
N SER A 199 4.80 -18.22 21.84
CA SER A 199 3.49 -17.86 22.38
C SER A 199 2.79 -16.91 21.40
N PRO A 200 1.44 -16.86 21.38
CA PRO A 200 0.70 -15.93 20.52
C PRO A 200 1.18 -14.48 20.64
N LEU A 201 1.49 -14.03 21.86
CA LEU A 201 1.97 -12.68 22.10
C LEU A 201 3.36 -12.43 21.49
N VAL A 202 4.29 -13.39 21.60
CA VAL A 202 5.62 -13.27 20.98
C VAL A 202 5.53 -13.27 19.46
N GLU A 203 4.65 -14.06 18.87
CA GLU A 203 4.42 -14.03 17.42
C GLU A 203 3.82 -12.69 16.98
N GLN A 204 2.91 -12.09 17.76
CA GLN A 204 2.43 -10.72 17.51
C GLN A 204 3.55 -9.68 17.58
N VAL A 205 4.44 -9.79 18.56
CA VAL A 205 5.61 -8.88 18.69
C VAL A 205 6.52 -9.00 17.47
N LYS A 206 6.88 -10.22 17.07
CA LYS A 206 7.72 -10.44 15.89
C LYS A 206 7.08 -9.85 14.62
N HIS A 207 5.78 -10.09 14.46
CA HIS A 207 5.04 -9.55 13.31
C HIS A 207 5.00 -8.03 13.33
N ALA A 208 4.67 -7.40 14.47
CA ALA A 208 4.57 -5.96 14.61
C ALA A 208 5.91 -5.24 14.34
N LEU A 209 7.04 -5.81 14.77
CA LEU A 209 8.37 -5.27 14.48
C LEU A 209 8.69 -5.30 12.98
N VAL A 210 8.17 -6.29 12.25
CA VAL A 210 8.30 -6.37 10.79
C VAL A 210 7.29 -5.44 10.12
N GLN A 211 6.01 -5.53 10.49
CA GLN A 211 4.91 -4.79 9.86
C GLN A 211 3.93 -4.28 10.92
N PRO A 212 4.04 -3.00 11.33
CA PRO A 212 3.04 -2.40 12.23
C PRO A 212 1.64 -2.41 11.61
N ILE A 213 0.60 -2.66 12.41
CA ILE A 213 -0.79 -2.78 11.94
C ILE A 213 -1.23 -1.57 11.10
N HIS A 214 -0.85 -0.36 11.53
CA HIS A 214 -1.23 0.87 10.81
C HIS A 214 -0.66 0.94 9.39
N ARG A 215 0.50 0.34 9.16
CA ARG A 215 1.19 0.31 7.86
C ARG A 215 0.99 -1.00 7.10
N GLY A 216 0.21 -1.93 7.66
CA GLY A 216 -0.02 -3.24 7.09
C GLY A 216 -1.15 -3.27 6.05
N PHE A 217 -1.09 -4.25 5.16
CA PHE A 217 -2.13 -4.56 4.18
C PHE A 217 -3.24 -5.38 4.85
N GLN A 218 -4.44 -4.83 5.00
CA GLN A 218 -5.52 -5.37 5.84
C GLN A 218 -5.83 -6.85 5.61
N ARG A 219 -5.93 -7.32 4.36
CA ARG A 219 -6.23 -8.74 4.07
C ARG A 219 -5.08 -9.66 4.42
N LEU A 220 -3.85 -9.21 4.24
CA LEU A 220 -2.66 -9.96 4.60
C LEU A 220 -2.51 -10.02 6.12
N GLU A 221 -2.73 -8.90 6.81
CA GLU A 221 -2.77 -8.84 8.28
C GLU A 221 -3.82 -9.80 8.85
N ALA A 222 -5.03 -9.81 8.30
CA ALA A 222 -6.09 -10.73 8.73
C ALA A 222 -5.68 -12.19 8.53
N ARG A 223 -5.05 -12.52 7.40
CA ARG A 223 -4.58 -13.87 7.10
C ARG A 223 -3.56 -14.39 8.12
N GLN A 224 -2.67 -13.48 8.57
CA GLN A 224 -1.65 -13.79 9.57
C GLN A 224 -2.20 -13.81 10.98
N TYR A 225 -3.17 -12.94 11.30
CA TYR A 225 -3.69 -12.83 12.66
C TYR A 225 -4.69 -13.93 13.03
N ILE A 226 -5.44 -14.48 12.08
CA ILE A 226 -6.43 -15.55 12.34
C ILE A 226 -5.82 -16.75 13.12
N PRO A 227 -4.68 -17.35 12.72
CA PRO A 227 -4.08 -18.44 13.49
C PRO A 227 -3.57 -18.00 14.87
N ILE A 228 -3.04 -16.77 14.98
CA ILE A 228 -2.57 -16.22 16.26
C ILE A 228 -3.75 -16.06 17.22
N TYR A 229 -4.85 -15.48 16.74
CA TYR A 229 -6.07 -15.28 17.54
C TYR A 229 -6.70 -16.61 18.00
N GLN A 230 -6.62 -17.62 17.17
CA GLN A 230 -7.09 -18.99 17.53
C GLN A 230 -6.29 -19.58 18.70
N GLU A 231 -5.00 -19.29 18.80
CA GLU A 231 -4.14 -19.75 19.91
C GLU A 231 -4.27 -18.90 21.18
N GLU A 232 -4.87 -17.72 21.11
CA GLU A 232 -5.11 -16.87 22.27
C GLU A 232 -6.15 -17.51 23.21
N SER A 233 -5.95 -17.38 24.52
CA SER A 233 -6.92 -17.86 25.51
C SER A 233 -7.14 -16.78 26.59
N PRO A 234 -8.39 -16.35 26.78
CA PRO A 234 -9.61 -16.69 26.02
C PRO A 234 -9.73 -15.91 24.71
N HIS A 235 -10.27 -16.51 23.65
CA HIS A 235 -10.70 -15.82 22.43
C HIS A 235 -12.22 -15.95 22.23
N ASN A 236 -12.77 -15.17 21.29
CA ASN A 236 -14.17 -15.24 20.93
C ASN A 236 -14.39 -16.20 19.76
N GLU A 237 -14.93 -17.39 20.02
CA GLU A 237 -15.11 -18.46 19.02
C GLU A 237 -16.09 -18.05 17.90
N ALA A 238 -17.18 -17.32 18.23
CA ALA A 238 -18.12 -16.83 17.22
C ALA A 238 -17.45 -15.85 16.24
N LEU A 239 -16.62 -14.95 16.77
CA LEU A 239 -15.86 -13.99 15.94
C LEU A 239 -14.78 -14.69 15.11
N LEU A 240 -14.05 -15.66 15.67
CA LEU A 240 -13.05 -16.44 14.94
C LEU A 240 -13.69 -17.22 13.79
N THR A 241 -14.78 -17.95 14.07
CA THR A 241 -15.51 -18.70 13.05
C THR A 241 -16.05 -17.77 11.94
N PHE A 242 -16.61 -16.63 12.31
CA PHE A 242 -17.07 -15.62 11.36
C PHE A 242 -15.94 -15.14 10.46
N ALA A 243 -14.79 -14.79 11.05
CA ALA A 243 -13.63 -14.29 10.30
C ALA A 243 -13.09 -15.33 9.29
N LYS A 244 -13.00 -16.60 9.69
CA LYS A 244 -12.58 -17.70 8.80
C LYS A 244 -13.55 -17.88 7.63
N LEU A 245 -14.84 -17.92 7.91
CA LEU A 245 -15.89 -18.05 6.88
C LEU A 245 -15.87 -16.84 5.94
N ASP A 246 -15.76 -15.64 6.46
CA ASP A 246 -15.72 -14.40 5.69
C ASP A 246 -14.47 -14.32 4.81
N PHE A 247 -13.32 -14.72 5.35
CA PHE A 247 -12.08 -14.75 4.58
C PHE A 247 -12.22 -15.66 3.35
N ASN A 248 -12.66 -16.89 3.54
CA ASN A 248 -12.82 -17.86 2.45
C ASN A 248 -13.93 -17.45 1.47
N LYS A 249 -15.00 -16.83 1.98
CA LYS A 249 -16.09 -16.30 1.15
C LYS A 249 -15.61 -15.19 0.22
N LEU A 250 -14.78 -14.26 0.72
CA LEU A 250 -14.20 -13.18 -0.10
C LEU A 250 -13.11 -13.69 -1.04
N GLN A 251 -12.40 -14.76 -0.69
CA GLN A 251 -11.36 -15.31 -1.56
C GLN A 251 -11.91 -15.76 -2.91
N LYS A 252 -13.11 -16.35 -2.95
CA LYS A 252 -13.75 -16.85 -4.18
C LYS A 252 -13.97 -15.76 -5.25
N PRO A 253 -14.65 -14.63 -4.98
CA PRO A 253 -14.77 -13.55 -5.95
C PRO A 253 -13.43 -12.95 -6.35
N HIS A 254 -12.46 -12.84 -5.43
CA HIS A 254 -11.12 -12.35 -5.77
C HIS A 254 -10.37 -13.32 -6.72
N GLN A 255 -10.49 -14.64 -6.50
CA GLN A 255 -9.96 -15.65 -7.41
C GLN A 255 -10.57 -15.52 -8.81
N LYS A 256 -11.90 -15.35 -8.89
CA LYS A 256 -12.60 -15.15 -10.16
C LYS A 256 -12.12 -13.90 -10.88
N GLU A 257 -12.03 -12.75 -10.18
CA GLU A 257 -11.55 -11.49 -10.75
C GLU A 257 -10.11 -11.65 -11.27
N LEU A 258 -9.23 -12.30 -10.49
CA LEU A 258 -7.86 -12.57 -10.92
C LEU A 258 -7.82 -13.50 -12.13
N GLY A 259 -8.70 -14.50 -12.21
CA GLY A 259 -8.87 -15.36 -13.38
C GLY A 259 -9.28 -14.60 -14.64
N ASP A 260 -10.28 -13.69 -14.51
CA ASP A 260 -10.74 -12.85 -15.62
C ASP A 260 -9.62 -11.90 -16.11
N ILE A 261 -8.88 -11.29 -15.19
CA ILE A 261 -7.76 -10.39 -15.50
C ILE A 261 -6.60 -11.16 -16.14
N SER A 262 -6.31 -12.38 -15.64
CA SER A 262 -5.25 -13.24 -16.21
C SER A 262 -5.59 -13.67 -17.65
N ARG A 263 -6.86 -13.95 -17.95
CA ARG A 263 -7.31 -14.23 -19.33
C ARG A 263 -7.13 -13.02 -20.23
N TRP A 264 -7.58 -11.84 -19.80
CA TRP A 264 -7.35 -10.58 -20.52
C TRP A 264 -5.85 -10.36 -20.82
N TRP A 265 -4.99 -10.54 -19.82
CA TRP A 265 -3.55 -10.38 -19.98
C TRP A 265 -2.95 -11.38 -20.98
N LYS A 266 -3.40 -12.63 -20.91
CA LYS A 266 -2.97 -13.68 -21.84
C LYS A 266 -3.41 -13.40 -23.29
N GLU A 267 -4.59 -12.83 -23.50
CA GLU A 267 -5.08 -12.41 -24.82
C GLU A 267 -4.24 -11.30 -25.45
N LEU A 268 -3.65 -10.40 -24.66
CA LEU A 268 -2.70 -9.41 -25.14
C LEU A 268 -1.40 -10.04 -25.66
N ASP A 269 -1.03 -11.20 -25.12
CA ASP A 269 0.16 -11.97 -25.50
C ASP A 269 1.47 -11.18 -25.35
N PHE A 270 1.53 -10.33 -24.32
CA PHE A 270 2.67 -9.44 -24.09
C PHE A 270 3.93 -10.20 -23.70
N ALA A 271 3.81 -11.33 -23.00
CA ALA A 271 4.95 -12.18 -22.64
C ALA A 271 5.80 -12.59 -23.88
N HIS A 272 5.14 -12.87 -25.03
CA HIS A 272 5.83 -13.21 -26.28
C HIS A 272 6.16 -11.98 -27.13
N LYS A 273 5.23 -11.01 -27.21
CA LYS A 273 5.38 -9.85 -28.10
C LYS A 273 6.28 -8.75 -27.52
N LEU A 274 6.37 -8.66 -26.19
CA LEU A 274 7.15 -7.68 -25.44
C LEU A 274 8.05 -8.38 -24.41
N PRO A 275 9.02 -9.20 -24.81
CA PRO A 275 9.79 -10.08 -23.90
C PRO A 275 10.70 -9.32 -22.92
N PHE A 276 10.75 -8.00 -23.02
CA PHE A 276 11.55 -7.13 -22.16
C PHE A 276 10.78 -6.59 -20.94
N ILE A 277 9.46 -6.82 -20.85
CA ILE A 277 8.63 -6.30 -19.77
C ILE A 277 8.60 -7.23 -18.55
N ARG A 278 8.21 -6.68 -17.42
CA ARG A 278 7.82 -7.45 -16.22
C ARG A 278 6.43 -8.06 -16.43
N ASP A 279 6.36 -9.38 -16.50
CA ASP A 279 5.08 -10.12 -16.53
C ASP A 279 4.59 -10.36 -15.10
N ARG A 280 3.80 -9.41 -14.57
CA ARG A 280 3.45 -9.31 -13.14
C ARG A 280 1.96 -9.03 -12.90
N VAL A 281 1.07 -9.55 -13.74
CA VAL A 281 -0.38 -9.27 -13.64
C VAL A 281 -0.99 -9.74 -12.32
N ALA A 282 -0.56 -10.87 -11.77
CA ALA A 282 -1.04 -11.38 -10.50
C ALA A 282 -0.58 -10.50 -9.33
N GLU A 283 0.65 -10.01 -9.37
CA GLU A 283 1.21 -9.07 -8.42
C GLU A 283 0.52 -7.70 -8.52
N CYS A 284 0.18 -7.26 -9.72
CA CYS A 284 -0.65 -6.06 -9.91
C CYS A 284 -2.03 -6.22 -9.26
N TYR A 285 -2.68 -7.37 -9.42
CA TYR A 285 -3.96 -7.62 -8.76
C TYR A 285 -3.82 -7.69 -7.23
N PHE A 286 -2.76 -8.30 -6.72
CA PHE A 286 -2.42 -8.30 -5.29
C PHE A 286 -2.27 -6.86 -4.77
N TRP A 287 -1.56 -6.01 -5.50
CA TRP A 287 -1.39 -4.60 -5.16
C TRP A 287 -2.73 -3.89 -5.01
N ILE A 288 -3.61 -4.07 -6.01
CA ILE A 288 -4.91 -3.39 -6.02
C ILE A 288 -5.90 -3.99 -5.02
N LEU A 289 -5.80 -5.27 -4.69
CA LEU A 289 -6.56 -5.85 -3.58
C LEU A 289 -6.22 -5.16 -2.25
N GLY A 290 -4.98 -4.71 -2.08
CA GLY A 290 -4.56 -3.91 -0.92
C GLY A 290 -5.23 -2.54 -0.87
N VAL A 291 -5.52 -1.93 -2.02
CA VAL A 291 -6.23 -0.63 -2.09
C VAL A 291 -7.68 -0.77 -1.62
N TYR A 292 -8.38 -1.82 -2.08
CA TYR A 292 -9.74 -2.15 -1.66
C TYR A 292 -10.06 -3.64 -1.91
N PHE A 293 -10.38 -4.35 -0.85
CA PHE A 293 -10.75 -5.77 -0.90
C PHE A 293 -12.26 -6.00 -0.79
N GLU A 294 -13.03 -4.99 -0.38
CA GLU A 294 -14.45 -5.09 -0.10
C GLU A 294 -15.25 -5.42 -1.37
N PRO A 295 -16.32 -6.25 -1.29
CA PRO A 295 -17.06 -6.75 -2.46
C PRO A 295 -17.60 -5.66 -3.38
N GLN A 296 -18.04 -4.52 -2.81
CA GLN A 296 -18.63 -3.42 -3.57
C GLN A 296 -17.65 -2.74 -4.54
N TYR A 297 -16.34 -2.95 -4.38
CA TYR A 297 -15.31 -2.32 -5.21
C TYR A 297 -14.78 -3.24 -6.34
N SER A 298 -15.49 -4.32 -6.68
CA SER A 298 -15.09 -5.26 -7.74
C SER A 298 -14.80 -4.56 -9.07
N PHE A 299 -15.69 -3.64 -9.50
CA PHE A 299 -15.49 -2.86 -10.72
C PHE A 299 -14.24 -1.97 -10.65
N ALA A 300 -14.05 -1.30 -9.52
CA ALA A 300 -12.88 -0.45 -9.30
C ALA A 300 -11.57 -1.26 -9.33
N ARG A 301 -11.55 -2.45 -8.70
CA ARG A 301 -10.38 -3.35 -8.74
C ARG A 301 -10.02 -3.76 -10.16
N ARG A 302 -11.00 -4.16 -10.97
CA ARG A 302 -10.76 -4.59 -12.36
C ARG A 302 -10.14 -3.47 -13.20
N ILE A 303 -10.69 -2.25 -13.13
CA ILE A 303 -10.14 -1.10 -13.87
C ILE A 303 -8.73 -0.79 -13.40
N LEU A 304 -8.55 -0.60 -12.09
CA LEU A 304 -7.27 -0.16 -11.54
C LEU A 304 -6.17 -1.22 -11.77
N THR A 305 -6.51 -2.52 -11.71
CA THR A 305 -5.54 -3.58 -12.02
C THR A 305 -5.10 -3.55 -13.47
N LYS A 306 -6.02 -3.36 -14.41
CA LYS A 306 -5.66 -3.22 -15.83
C LYS A 306 -4.80 -1.98 -16.05
N VAL A 307 -5.11 -0.87 -15.40
CA VAL A 307 -4.35 0.38 -15.53
C VAL A 307 -2.94 0.22 -14.94
N ILE A 308 -2.76 -0.33 -13.73
CA ILE A 308 -1.42 -0.52 -13.15
C ILE A 308 -0.61 -1.53 -13.97
N SER A 309 -1.22 -2.57 -14.54
CA SER A 309 -0.54 -3.51 -15.42
C SER A 309 -0.03 -2.81 -16.69
N MET A 310 -0.85 -1.96 -17.32
CA MET A 310 -0.42 -1.14 -18.46
C MET A 310 0.65 -0.13 -18.08
N THR A 311 0.55 0.45 -16.89
CA THR A 311 1.56 1.38 -16.35
C THR A 311 2.92 0.68 -16.23
N SER A 312 2.96 -0.54 -15.70
CA SER A 312 4.22 -1.31 -15.60
C SER A 312 4.84 -1.60 -16.96
N VAL A 313 4.01 -1.89 -17.99
CA VAL A 313 4.53 -2.05 -19.37
C VAL A 313 5.10 -0.74 -19.92
N ILE A 314 4.41 0.37 -19.67
CA ILE A 314 4.85 1.70 -20.10
C ILE A 314 6.18 2.05 -19.42
N ASP A 315 6.28 1.83 -18.11
CA ASP A 315 7.49 2.04 -17.33
C ASP A 315 8.68 1.26 -17.92
N ASP A 316 8.53 -0.04 -18.19
CA ASP A 316 9.57 -0.86 -18.81
C ASP A 316 9.95 -0.38 -20.24
N ILE A 317 9.00 0.23 -20.98
CA ILE A 317 9.28 0.86 -22.27
C ILE A 317 10.20 2.08 -22.08
N TYR A 318 9.92 2.95 -21.11
CA TYR A 318 10.72 4.16 -20.87
C TYR A 318 12.08 3.86 -20.25
N ASP A 319 12.12 2.97 -19.28
CA ASP A 319 13.31 2.71 -18.48
C ASP A 319 14.30 1.75 -19.14
N VAL A 320 13.78 0.80 -19.93
CA VAL A 320 14.58 -0.33 -20.34
C VAL A 320 14.76 -0.39 -21.86
N TYR A 321 13.69 -0.29 -22.66
CA TYR A 321 13.72 -0.77 -24.03
C TYR A 321 13.64 0.34 -25.09
N GLY A 322 12.90 1.42 -24.84
CA GLY A 322 12.65 2.48 -25.82
C GLY A 322 13.88 3.31 -26.17
N LYS A 323 14.02 3.68 -27.44
CA LYS A 323 14.99 4.69 -27.88
C LYS A 323 14.36 6.07 -27.72
N ILE A 324 15.15 7.11 -27.46
CA ILE A 324 14.63 8.45 -27.12
C ILE A 324 13.70 9.01 -28.18
N GLU A 325 14.00 8.79 -29.47
CA GLU A 325 13.17 9.24 -30.58
C GLU A 325 11.80 8.50 -30.62
N GLU A 326 11.80 7.22 -30.28
CA GLU A 326 10.59 6.40 -30.17
C GLU A 326 9.76 6.82 -28.95
N LEU A 327 10.41 7.11 -27.82
CA LEU A 327 9.77 7.60 -26.60
C LEU A 327 9.10 8.98 -26.80
N GLU A 328 9.70 9.85 -27.61
CA GLU A 328 9.08 11.14 -27.99
C GLU A 328 7.78 10.94 -28.77
N LEU A 329 7.78 10.02 -29.75
CA LEU A 329 6.58 9.66 -30.51
C LEU A 329 5.51 9.05 -29.60
N PHE A 330 5.92 8.18 -28.69
CA PHE A 330 5.00 7.50 -27.77
C PHE A 330 4.39 8.50 -26.77
N THR A 331 5.20 9.42 -26.20
CA THR A 331 4.71 10.51 -25.36
C THR A 331 3.68 11.36 -26.10
N SER A 332 3.99 11.78 -27.33
CA SER A 332 3.07 12.58 -28.17
C SER A 332 1.77 11.84 -28.48
N ALA A 333 1.84 10.52 -28.71
CA ALA A 333 0.65 9.71 -28.96
C ALA A 333 -0.24 9.63 -27.71
N ILE A 334 0.34 9.41 -26.52
CA ILE A 334 -0.40 9.37 -25.25
C ILE A 334 -0.99 10.75 -24.93
N GLU A 335 -0.27 11.85 -25.16
CA GLU A 335 -0.81 13.21 -24.98
C GLU A 335 -2.03 13.46 -25.87
N ARG A 336 -2.02 12.99 -27.13
CA ARG A 336 -3.17 13.11 -28.05
C ARG A 336 -4.34 12.22 -27.62
N TRP A 337 -4.09 11.06 -27.05
CA TRP A 337 -5.10 10.08 -26.63
C TRP A 337 -6.09 9.70 -27.77
N ASP A 338 -5.60 9.52 -28.98
CA ASP A 338 -6.38 9.23 -30.16
C ASP A 338 -5.75 8.09 -30.96
N ILE A 339 -6.57 7.11 -31.37
CA ILE A 339 -6.08 5.92 -32.10
C ILE A 339 -5.37 6.27 -33.41
N SER A 340 -5.67 7.41 -34.04
CA SER A 340 -4.98 7.85 -35.26
C SER A 340 -3.48 8.14 -35.06
N ALA A 341 -3.02 8.30 -33.82
CA ALA A 341 -1.60 8.47 -33.53
C ALA A 341 -0.80 7.15 -33.66
N ILE A 342 -1.47 6.00 -33.73
CA ILE A 342 -0.83 4.67 -33.69
C ILE A 342 0.12 4.42 -34.86
N ASP A 343 -0.17 4.96 -36.04
CA ASP A 343 0.59 4.67 -37.27
C ASP A 343 2.03 5.18 -37.22
N GLN A 344 2.31 6.16 -36.37
CA GLN A 344 3.65 6.76 -36.20
C GLN A 344 4.53 5.96 -35.22
N LEU A 345 3.95 5.01 -34.47
CA LEU A 345 4.64 4.27 -33.44
C LEU A 345 5.36 3.03 -33.98
N PRO A 346 6.49 2.61 -33.38
CA PRO A 346 7.06 1.29 -33.58
C PRO A 346 6.07 0.18 -33.22
N GLU A 347 6.19 -1.00 -33.85
CA GLU A 347 5.23 -2.10 -33.67
C GLU A 347 5.00 -2.50 -32.21
N TYR A 348 6.06 -2.57 -31.39
CA TYR A 348 5.92 -2.92 -29.98
C TYR A 348 5.16 -1.85 -29.18
N MET A 349 5.32 -0.57 -29.52
CA MET A 349 4.56 0.52 -28.89
C MET A 349 3.10 0.57 -29.36
N LYS A 350 2.82 0.18 -30.61
CA LYS A 350 1.44 0.06 -31.12
C LYS A 350 0.62 -0.91 -30.28
N LEU A 351 1.22 -2.04 -29.88
CA LEU A 351 0.56 -3.05 -29.05
C LEU A 351 0.18 -2.47 -27.68
N CYS A 352 1.12 -1.81 -27.04
CA CYS A 352 0.91 -1.18 -25.74
C CYS A 352 -0.10 -0.04 -25.83
N TYR A 353 0.03 0.84 -26.81
CA TYR A 353 -0.87 1.99 -27.01
C TYR A 353 -2.32 1.57 -27.23
N ARG A 354 -2.55 0.58 -28.10
CA ARG A 354 -3.88 0.04 -28.37
C ARG A 354 -4.48 -0.55 -27.08
N ALA A 355 -3.74 -1.40 -26.37
CA ALA A 355 -4.22 -2.01 -25.14
C ALA A 355 -4.57 -0.97 -24.06
N LEU A 356 -3.78 0.11 -23.96
CA LEU A 356 -4.08 1.22 -23.05
C LEU A 356 -5.41 1.90 -23.42
N LEU A 357 -5.61 2.25 -24.69
CA LEU A 357 -6.86 2.87 -25.15
C LEU A 357 -8.07 1.95 -24.95
N ASP A 358 -7.90 0.64 -25.18
CA ASP A 358 -8.97 -0.35 -25.03
C ASP A 358 -9.41 -0.47 -23.56
N VAL A 359 -8.49 -0.44 -22.59
CA VAL A 359 -8.82 -0.44 -21.15
C VAL A 359 -9.70 0.74 -20.78
N PHE A 360 -9.36 1.94 -21.25
CA PHE A 360 -10.17 3.13 -20.96
C PHE A 360 -11.50 3.13 -21.73
N SER A 361 -11.54 2.56 -22.94
CA SER A 361 -12.78 2.42 -23.73
C SER A 361 -13.73 1.39 -23.10
N GLU A 362 -13.21 0.31 -22.51
CA GLU A 362 -14.00 -0.65 -21.74
C GLU A 362 -14.61 0.02 -20.51
N ALA A 363 -13.82 0.76 -19.73
CA ALA A 363 -14.32 1.50 -18.57
C ALA A 363 -15.37 2.56 -18.94
N GLU A 364 -15.25 3.22 -20.10
CA GLU A 364 -16.23 4.18 -20.62
C GLU A 364 -17.59 3.54 -20.84
N LYS A 365 -17.64 2.32 -21.40
CA LYS A 365 -18.91 1.60 -21.64
C LYS A 365 -19.70 1.35 -20.36
N ASP A 366 -18.98 1.11 -19.25
CA ASP A 366 -19.61 0.86 -17.94
C ASP A 366 -20.01 2.17 -17.23
N LEU A 367 -19.28 3.26 -17.43
CA LEU A 367 -19.49 4.54 -16.74
C LEU A 367 -20.46 5.48 -17.47
N ALA A 368 -20.51 5.45 -18.81
CA ALA A 368 -21.35 6.34 -19.61
C ALA A 368 -22.85 6.21 -19.29
N PRO A 369 -23.42 5.00 -19.15
CA PRO A 369 -24.82 4.85 -18.76
C PRO A 369 -25.17 5.45 -17.39
N GLN A 370 -24.14 5.61 -16.53
CA GLN A 370 -24.27 6.17 -15.17
C GLN A 370 -24.02 7.69 -15.14
N GLY A 371 -23.70 8.34 -16.27
CA GLY A 371 -23.30 9.74 -16.32
C GLY A 371 -21.96 10.05 -15.67
N LYS A 372 -21.08 9.03 -15.53
CA LYS A 372 -19.81 9.12 -14.79
C LYS A 372 -18.57 9.17 -15.70
N SER A 373 -18.75 9.36 -17.01
CA SER A 373 -17.64 9.44 -17.99
C SER A 373 -16.61 10.51 -17.67
N TYR A 374 -17.00 11.59 -17.00
CA TYR A 374 -16.08 12.66 -16.58
C TYR A 374 -14.93 12.16 -15.71
N ARG A 375 -15.10 11.03 -15.00
CA ARG A 375 -14.07 10.44 -14.14
C ARG A 375 -12.87 9.95 -14.94
N LEU A 376 -13.11 9.44 -16.15
CA LEU A 376 -12.05 8.98 -17.05
C LEU A 376 -11.21 10.13 -17.60
N TYR A 377 -11.78 11.33 -17.72
CA TYR A 377 -10.98 12.51 -18.07
C TYR A 377 -9.82 12.72 -17.10
N TYR A 378 -10.10 12.70 -15.81
CA TYR A 378 -9.04 12.87 -14.78
C TYR A 378 -8.02 11.74 -14.80
N ALA A 379 -8.46 10.49 -14.95
CA ALA A 379 -7.54 9.35 -15.03
C ALA A 379 -6.64 9.43 -16.29
N LYS A 380 -7.18 9.86 -17.44
CA LYS A 380 -6.39 10.10 -18.67
C LYS A 380 -5.37 11.22 -18.46
N GLU A 381 -5.77 12.34 -17.90
CA GLU A 381 -4.84 13.45 -17.64
C GLU A 381 -3.74 13.07 -16.64
N ALA A 382 -4.05 12.28 -15.60
CA ALA A 382 -3.05 11.76 -14.67
C ALA A 382 -2.05 10.81 -15.36
N MET A 383 -2.52 9.94 -16.27
CA MET A 383 -1.67 9.07 -17.08
C MET A 383 -0.76 9.87 -18.02
N LYS A 384 -1.30 10.87 -18.72
CA LYS A 384 -0.53 11.77 -19.59
C LYS A 384 0.57 12.48 -18.82
N ASN A 385 0.24 13.01 -17.64
CA ASN A 385 1.22 13.69 -16.79
C ASN A 385 2.34 12.73 -16.34
N MET A 386 2.01 11.51 -15.94
CA MET A 386 2.99 10.51 -15.55
C MET A 386 3.93 10.16 -16.71
N VAL A 387 3.40 9.85 -17.89
CA VAL A 387 4.18 9.50 -19.09
C VAL A 387 5.09 10.65 -19.52
N LYS A 388 4.63 11.89 -19.44
CA LYS A 388 5.46 13.07 -19.69
C LYS A 388 6.66 13.14 -18.75
N ASN A 389 6.48 12.79 -17.48
CA ASN A 389 7.56 12.78 -16.51
C ASN A 389 8.52 11.58 -16.71
N TYR A 390 8.04 10.40 -17.09
CA TYR A 390 8.92 9.30 -17.56
C TYR A 390 9.83 9.74 -18.73
N PHE A 391 9.31 10.55 -19.64
CA PHE A 391 10.12 11.07 -20.73
C PHE A 391 11.21 12.06 -20.25
N TYR A 392 10.97 12.82 -19.18
CA TYR A 392 12.01 13.64 -18.56
C TYR A 392 13.13 12.78 -17.94
N GLU A 393 12.80 11.71 -17.23
CA GLU A 393 13.77 10.77 -16.67
C GLU A 393 14.58 10.08 -17.77
N ALA A 394 13.93 9.65 -18.86
CA ALA A 394 14.62 9.09 -20.02
C ALA A 394 15.62 10.08 -20.64
N LYS A 395 15.31 11.38 -20.70
CA LYS A 395 16.25 12.42 -21.15
C LYS A 395 17.43 12.58 -20.20
N TRP A 396 17.20 12.56 -18.88
CA TRP A 396 18.28 12.61 -17.90
C TRP A 396 19.21 11.41 -18.04
N CYS A 397 18.64 10.22 -18.21
CA CYS A 397 19.41 9.00 -18.46
C CYS A 397 20.30 9.13 -19.72
N LEU A 398 19.74 9.58 -20.84
CA LEU A 398 20.47 9.76 -22.10
C LEU A 398 21.62 10.77 -21.96
N GLN A 399 21.40 11.83 -21.19
CA GLN A 399 22.38 12.92 -20.98
C GLN A 399 23.39 12.60 -19.87
N ASN A 400 23.27 11.44 -19.19
CA ASN A 400 23.99 11.12 -17.96
C ASN A 400 23.89 12.27 -16.93
N TYR A 401 22.73 12.91 -16.88
CA TYR A 401 22.46 14.02 -15.98
C TYR A 401 22.01 13.48 -14.63
N VAL A 402 22.67 13.91 -13.58
CA VAL A 402 22.26 13.62 -12.19
C VAL A 402 21.75 14.93 -11.60
N PRO A 403 20.42 15.07 -11.40
CA PRO A 403 19.82 16.30 -10.88
C PRO A 403 20.15 16.55 -9.39
N THR A 404 19.77 17.71 -8.88
CA THR A 404 19.67 17.91 -7.43
C THR A 404 18.51 17.11 -6.85
N VAL A 405 18.51 16.86 -5.53
CA VAL A 405 17.41 16.13 -4.87
C VAL A 405 16.05 16.82 -5.12
N ASP A 406 15.99 18.13 -5.00
CA ASP A 406 14.74 18.89 -5.22
C ASP A 406 14.25 18.79 -6.66
N GLU A 407 15.17 18.88 -7.63
CA GLU A 407 14.85 18.72 -9.05
C GLU A 407 14.38 17.29 -9.35
N TYR A 408 15.08 16.27 -8.83
CA TYR A 408 14.69 14.88 -8.92
C TYR A 408 13.28 14.66 -8.37
N MET A 409 13.01 15.08 -7.14
CA MET A 409 11.73 14.88 -6.47
C MET A 409 10.56 15.56 -7.19
N THR A 410 10.80 16.66 -7.93
CA THR A 410 9.75 17.30 -8.73
C THR A 410 9.19 16.36 -9.81
N VAL A 411 10.04 15.53 -10.41
CA VAL A 411 9.67 14.54 -11.44
C VAL A 411 9.30 13.21 -10.78
N ALA A 412 10.12 12.72 -9.88
CA ALA A 412 10.04 11.40 -9.29
C ALA A 412 8.79 11.18 -8.42
N LEU A 413 8.23 12.20 -7.79
CA LEU A 413 6.95 12.09 -7.09
C LEU A 413 5.78 11.82 -8.06
N VAL A 414 5.87 12.25 -9.30
CA VAL A 414 4.87 11.94 -10.35
C VAL A 414 5.11 10.54 -10.90
N THR A 415 6.35 10.20 -11.22
CA THR A 415 6.73 8.89 -11.80
C THR A 415 6.65 7.75 -10.79
N SER A 416 6.55 8.03 -9.48
CA SER A 416 6.18 7.04 -8.46
C SER A 416 4.85 6.33 -8.76
N GLY A 417 4.03 6.88 -9.68
CA GLY A 417 2.70 6.37 -10.01
C GLY A 417 1.62 6.67 -8.96
N SER A 418 1.99 7.08 -7.73
CA SER A 418 1.03 7.32 -6.65
C SER A 418 -0.07 8.33 -7.00
N PRO A 419 0.19 9.49 -7.63
CA PRO A 419 -0.86 10.43 -8.05
C PRO A 419 -1.81 9.83 -9.09
N MET A 420 -1.27 9.10 -10.07
CA MET A 420 -2.06 8.50 -11.15
C MET A 420 -2.92 7.34 -10.62
N LEU A 421 -2.34 6.44 -9.83
CA LEU A 421 -3.07 5.32 -9.23
C LEU A 421 -4.13 5.80 -8.23
N SER A 422 -3.82 6.82 -7.41
CA SER A 422 -4.81 7.45 -6.52
C SER A 422 -5.99 8.02 -7.30
N THR A 423 -5.73 8.75 -8.38
CA THR A 423 -6.76 9.30 -9.25
C THR A 423 -7.61 8.20 -9.88
N THR A 424 -6.96 7.16 -10.43
CA THR A 424 -7.65 6.05 -11.08
C THR A 424 -8.44 5.21 -10.08
N SER A 425 -8.00 5.11 -8.82
CA SER A 425 -8.72 4.38 -7.77
C SER A 425 -10.12 4.93 -7.51
N PHE A 426 -10.35 6.23 -7.76
CA PHE A 426 -11.66 6.85 -7.59
C PHE A 426 -12.62 6.56 -8.74
N VAL A 427 -12.11 6.21 -9.93
CA VAL A 427 -12.92 6.04 -11.15
C VAL A 427 -14.07 5.05 -10.94
N GLY A 428 -13.77 3.88 -10.37
CA GLY A 428 -14.72 2.78 -10.20
C GLY A 428 -15.49 2.80 -8.88
N MET A 429 -15.28 3.79 -8.01
CA MET A 429 -16.00 3.91 -6.75
C MET A 429 -17.42 4.43 -6.95
N GLY A 430 -18.30 4.19 -5.96
CA GLY A 430 -19.70 4.61 -5.96
C GLY A 430 -19.92 6.14 -5.97
N ASP A 431 -21.09 6.58 -5.55
CA ASP A 431 -21.53 7.99 -5.64
C ASP A 431 -20.83 8.93 -4.63
N ILE A 432 -20.05 8.38 -3.71
CA ILE A 432 -19.22 9.17 -2.80
C ILE A 432 -18.14 9.99 -3.52
N VAL A 433 -17.77 9.59 -4.75
CA VAL A 433 -16.79 10.30 -5.58
C VAL A 433 -17.49 11.37 -6.41
N THR A 434 -17.11 12.61 -6.20
CA THR A 434 -17.60 13.78 -6.92
C THR A 434 -16.51 14.40 -7.79
N LYS A 435 -16.85 15.41 -8.58
CA LYS A 435 -15.89 16.17 -9.37
C LYS A 435 -14.87 16.88 -8.48
N GLU A 436 -15.34 17.45 -7.37
CA GLU A 436 -14.52 18.15 -6.38
C GLU A 436 -13.46 17.20 -5.75
N SER A 437 -13.78 15.90 -5.62
CA SER A 437 -12.80 14.91 -5.16
C SER A 437 -11.62 14.78 -6.12
N PHE A 438 -11.85 14.83 -7.42
CA PHE A 438 -10.80 14.82 -8.44
C PHE A 438 -10.04 16.16 -8.49
N GLU A 439 -10.75 17.29 -8.38
CA GLU A 439 -10.12 18.61 -8.33
C GLU A 439 -9.20 18.75 -7.11
N TRP A 440 -9.61 18.18 -5.97
CA TRP A 440 -8.74 18.07 -4.80
C TRP A 440 -7.47 17.25 -5.09
N LEU A 441 -7.57 16.09 -5.74
CA LEU A 441 -6.39 15.31 -6.13
C LEU A 441 -5.44 16.11 -7.03
N PHE A 442 -6.00 16.83 -8.01
CA PHE A 442 -5.25 17.62 -8.98
C PHE A 442 -4.64 18.90 -8.38
N SER A 443 -5.09 19.34 -7.20
CA SER A 443 -4.44 20.41 -6.45
C SER A 443 -3.12 19.97 -5.80
N ASN A 444 -2.71 18.71 -5.97
CA ASN A 444 -1.52 18.10 -5.37
C ASN A 444 -1.46 18.30 -3.84
N PRO A 445 -2.48 17.84 -3.09
CA PRO A 445 -2.56 18.04 -1.65
C PRO A 445 -1.42 17.35 -0.91
N ARG A 446 -1.15 17.78 0.34
CA ARG A 446 -0.12 17.22 1.20
C ARG A 446 -0.21 15.70 1.29
N PHE A 447 -1.42 15.15 1.42
CA PHE A 447 -1.68 13.72 1.48
C PHE A 447 -1.13 12.94 0.27
N ILE A 448 -1.36 13.44 -0.96
CA ILE A 448 -0.82 12.82 -2.19
C ILE A 448 0.69 12.93 -2.24
N ARG A 449 1.25 14.11 -1.90
CA ARG A 449 2.71 14.28 -1.87
C ARG A 449 3.35 13.33 -0.87
N ALA A 450 2.78 13.20 0.33
CA ALA A 450 3.27 12.30 1.36
C ALA A 450 3.22 10.83 0.90
N SER A 451 2.11 10.38 0.31
CA SER A 451 2.00 9.05 -0.30
C SER A 451 3.05 8.82 -1.39
N SER A 452 3.29 9.81 -2.24
CA SER A 452 4.30 9.75 -3.30
C SER A 452 5.73 9.71 -2.74
N ILE A 453 6.02 10.44 -1.65
CA ILE A 453 7.31 10.39 -0.96
C ILE A 453 7.57 8.99 -0.39
N VAL A 454 6.58 8.41 0.29
CA VAL A 454 6.70 7.03 0.81
C VAL A 454 6.99 6.07 -0.35
N CYS A 455 6.21 6.16 -1.44
CA CYS A 455 6.38 5.29 -2.61
C CYS A 455 7.78 5.41 -3.21
N ARG A 456 8.17 6.62 -3.61
CA ARG A 456 9.43 6.86 -4.31
C ARG A 456 10.65 6.55 -3.45
N LEU A 457 10.69 7.00 -2.22
CA LEU A 457 11.88 6.84 -1.39
C LEU A 457 12.05 5.40 -0.87
N MET A 458 10.96 4.69 -0.59
CA MET A 458 11.06 3.27 -0.22
C MET A 458 11.55 2.42 -1.40
N ASP A 459 11.04 2.69 -2.61
CA ASP A 459 11.50 2.05 -3.84
C ASP A 459 12.98 2.33 -4.08
N ASP A 460 13.39 3.59 -4.16
CA ASP A 460 14.77 4.00 -4.43
C ASP A 460 15.78 3.39 -3.43
N ILE A 461 15.42 3.33 -2.12
CA ILE A 461 16.30 2.74 -1.09
C ILE A 461 16.62 1.27 -1.39
N VAL A 462 15.68 0.50 -1.92
CA VAL A 462 15.85 -0.94 -2.13
C VAL A 462 16.21 -1.33 -3.55
N SER A 463 15.88 -0.50 -4.55
CA SER A 463 16.07 -0.80 -5.98
C SER A 463 17.35 -0.21 -6.58
N HIS A 464 17.88 0.92 -6.05
CA HIS A 464 18.92 1.71 -6.70
C HIS A 464 20.15 0.90 -7.13
N LYS A 465 20.62 -0.05 -6.31
CA LYS A 465 21.80 -0.88 -6.67
C LYS A 465 21.57 -1.73 -7.92
N PHE A 466 20.40 -2.36 -7.98
CA PHE A 466 20.02 -3.16 -9.14
C PHE A 466 19.85 -2.29 -10.38
N GLU A 467 19.21 -1.14 -10.23
CA GLU A 467 18.98 -0.18 -11.32
C GLU A 467 20.28 0.41 -11.83
N GLN A 468 21.17 0.87 -10.97
CA GLN A 468 22.48 1.40 -11.37
C GLN A 468 23.34 0.35 -12.05
N SER A 469 23.25 -0.93 -11.66
CA SER A 469 23.99 -2.03 -12.31
C SER A 469 23.62 -2.21 -13.78
N ARG A 470 22.43 -1.82 -14.20
CA ARG A 470 21.91 -1.88 -15.58
C ARG A 470 21.92 -0.54 -16.33
N GLY A 471 22.49 0.52 -15.73
CA GLY A 471 22.61 1.85 -16.35
C GLY A 471 21.30 2.63 -16.38
N HIS A 472 20.51 2.55 -15.31
CA HIS A 472 19.31 3.34 -15.10
C HIS A 472 19.62 4.81 -14.80
N VAL A 473 18.59 5.69 -14.86
CA VAL A 473 18.71 7.08 -14.39
C VAL A 473 19.08 7.10 -12.90
N ALA A 474 19.78 8.17 -12.46
CA ALA A 474 20.11 8.34 -11.05
C ALA A 474 18.84 8.39 -10.20
N SER A 475 18.80 7.62 -9.12
CA SER A 475 17.72 7.67 -8.12
C SER A 475 17.93 8.79 -7.10
N SER A 476 17.04 8.94 -6.13
CA SER A 476 17.23 9.88 -5.02
C SER A 476 18.55 9.65 -4.29
N VAL A 477 18.99 8.39 -4.17
CA VAL A 477 20.23 8.01 -3.47
C VAL A 477 21.45 8.59 -4.18
N GLU A 478 21.59 8.39 -5.48
CA GLU A 478 22.69 8.93 -6.26
C GLU A 478 22.66 10.47 -6.30
N CYS A 479 21.46 11.06 -6.40
CA CYS A 479 21.29 12.51 -6.36
C CYS A 479 21.77 13.11 -5.03
N TYR A 480 21.37 12.51 -3.90
CA TYR A 480 21.78 12.95 -2.57
C TYR A 480 23.29 12.79 -2.33
N MET A 481 23.84 11.62 -2.67
CA MET A 481 25.29 11.36 -2.56
C MET A 481 26.11 12.37 -3.34
N LYS A 482 25.72 12.67 -4.58
CA LYS A 482 26.41 13.68 -5.41
C LYS A 482 26.27 15.08 -4.84
N GLN A 483 25.07 15.48 -4.43
CA GLN A 483 24.79 16.84 -3.97
C GLN A 483 25.49 17.17 -2.66
N HIS A 484 25.55 16.21 -1.72
CA HIS A 484 26.05 16.42 -0.36
C HIS A 484 27.44 15.81 -0.09
N GLY A 485 27.99 15.06 -1.05
CA GLY A 485 29.23 14.28 -0.82
C GLY A 485 29.04 13.19 0.24
N ALA A 486 27.78 12.73 0.41
CA ALA A 486 27.38 11.76 1.43
C ALA A 486 27.63 10.32 1.01
N THR A 487 27.68 9.42 1.99
CA THR A 487 27.67 7.97 1.75
C THR A 487 26.26 7.48 1.42
N GLU A 488 26.15 6.29 0.84
CA GLU A 488 24.87 5.61 0.59
C GLU A 488 24.07 5.44 1.91
N GLU A 489 24.73 5.04 2.99
CA GLU A 489 24.09 4.85 4.28
C GLU A 489 23.49 6.16 4.83
N GLU A 490 24.21 7.27 4.72
CA GLU A 490 23.71 8.60 5.11
C GLU A 490 22.52 9.02 4.28
N ALA A 491 22.56 8.79 2.95
CA ALA A 491 21.43 9.08 2.06
C ALA A 491 20.19 8.24 2.42
N CYS A 492 20.35 6.93 2.56
CA CYS A 492 19.26 6.02 2.94
C CYS A 492 18.67 6.37 4.32
N ASN A 493 19.51 6.74 5.30
CA ASN A 493 19.04 7.15 6.62
C ASN A 493 18.23 8.46 6.57
N GLU A 494 18.67 9.42 5.76
CA GLU A 494 17.92 10.66 5.55
C GLU A 494 16.55 10.37 4.90
N PHE A 495 16.50 9.53 3.88
CA PHE A 495 15.25 9.18 3.22
C PHE A 495 14.30 8.38 4.12
N ARG A 496 14.80 7.50 5.01
CA ARG A 496 13.96 6.86 6.03
C ARG A 496 13.32 7.87 6.98
N LYS A 497 14.01 8.97 7.33
CA LYS A 497 13.42 10.08 8.11
C LYS A 497 12.32 10.79 7.31
N GLN A 498 12.56 11.06 6.03
CA GLN A 498 11.55 11.68 5.17
C GLN A 498 10.31 10.80 5.00
N VAL A 499 10.48 9.48 4.85
CA VAL A 499 9.37 8.51 4.85
C VAL A 499 8.62 8.55 6.19
N SER A 500 9.32 8.62 7.32
CA SER A 500 8.68 8.73 8.64
C SER A 500 7.87 10.03 8.77
N ASN A 501 8.40 11.15 8.31
CA ASN A 501 7.70 12.43 8.31
C ASN A 501 6.49 12.40 7.37
N ALA A 502 6.60 11.79 6.20
CA ALA A 502 5.47 11.61 5.29
C ALA A 502 4.33 10.78 5.91
N TRP A 503 4.65 9.76 6.71
CA TRP A 503 3.64 9.04 7.48
C TRP A 503 2.95 9.92 8.53
N LYS A 504 3.68 10.86 9.17
CA LYS A 504 3.06 11.84 10.09
C LYS A 504 2.12 12.79 9.35
N ASP A 505 2.48 13.26 8.15
CA ASP A 505 1.60 14.05 7.28
C ASP A 505 0.31 13.30 6.93
N ILE A 506 0.43 12.02 6.54
CA ILE A 506 -0.72 11.15 6.24
C ILE A 506 -1.63 10.99 7.46
N ASN A 507 -1.04 10.74 8.63
CA ASN A 507 -1.79 10.59 9.88
C ASN A 507 -2.57 11.86 10.22
N GLU A 508 -1.93 13.02 10.11
CA GLU A 508 -2.54 14.30 10.43
C GLU A 508 -3.72 14.61 9.49
N ASP A 509 -3.57 14.37 8.18
CA ASP A 509 -4.62 14.61 7.20
C ASP A 509 -5.80 13.61 7.32
N CYS A 510 -5.60 12.47 8.00
CA CYS A 510 -6.68 11.54 8.37
C CYS A 510 -7.49 11.99 9.60
N LEU A 511 -7.03 12.99 10.38
CA LEU A 511 -7.78 13.48 11.54
C LEU A 511 -8.96 14.34 11.11
N ARG A 512 -10.11 14.13 11.74
CA ARG A 512 -11.36 14.87 11.47
C ARG A 512 -11.28 16.32 11.97
N PRO A 513 -11.86 17.28 11.24
CA PRO A 513 -12.59 17.13 9.98
C PRO A 513 -11.64 16.94 8.78
N THR A 514 -11.96 15.98 7.88
CA THR A 514 -11.18 15.72 6.68
C THR A 514 -11.67 16.54 5.49
N VAL A 515 -10.76 16.89 4.56
CA VAL A 515 -11.08 17.71 3.38
C VAL A 515 -11.99 16.97 2.40
N VAL A 516 -11.79 15.65 2.27
CA VAL A 516 -12.64 14.76 1.48
C VAL A 516 -13.14 13.62 2.35
N PRO A 517 -14.21 12.91 1.98
CA PRO A 517 -14.73 11.79 2.76
C PRO A 517 -13.66 10.74 3.07
N MET A 518 -13.62 10.25 4.32
CA MET A 518 -12.65 9.25 4.79
C MET A 518 -12.51 8.02 3.87
N PRO A 519 -13.58 7.44 3.28
CA PRO A 519 -13.41 6.32 2.34
C PRO A 519 -12.55 6.63 1.11
N LEU A 520 -12.41 7.90 0.72
CA LEU A 520 -11.52 8.32 -0.37
C LEU A 520 -10.06 8.41 0.10
N LEU A 521 -9.82 9.02 1.26
CA LEU A 521 -8.49 9.04 1.90
C LEU A 521 -7.97 7.62 2.14
N MET A 522 -8.86 6.71 2.56
CA MET A 522 -8.50 5.30 2.79
C MET A 522 -7.97 4.59 1.54
N ARG A 523 -8.36 5.00 0.33
CA ARG A 523 -7.79 4.38 -0.91
C ARG A 523 -6.33 4.75 -1.07
N ILE A 524 -6.01 6.00 -0.84
CA ILE A 524 -4.64 6.52 -0.94
C ILE A 524 -3.78 5.98 0.22
N LEU A 525 -4.31 5.98 1.45
CA LEU A 525 -3.65 5.37 2.61
C LEU A 525 -3.36 3.87 2.36
N ASN A 526 -4.33 3.14 1.83
CA ASN A 526 -4.16 1.73 1.52
C ASN A 526 -3.14 1.50 0.40
N LEU A 527 -3.10 2.36 -0.62
CA LEU A 527 -2.05 2.34 -1.63
C LEU A 527 -0.66 2.50 -0.97
N THR A 528 -0.52 3.46 -0.05
CA THR A 528 0.72 3.68 0.71
C THR A 528 1.09 2.47 1.58
N ARG A 529 0.12 1.81 2.20
CA ARG A 529 0.32 0.55 2.97
C ARG A 529 0.87 -0.58 2.11
N VAL A 530 0.34 -0.74 0.90
CA VAL A 530 0.83 -1.77 -0.03
C VAL A 530 2.29 -1.50 -0.42
N ILE A 531 2.65 -0.24 -0.63
CA ILE A 531 4.03 0.19 -0.88
C ILE A 531 4.94 -0.22 0.28
N ASP A 532 4.55 0.09 1.52
CA ASP A 532 5.33 -0.28 2.72
C ASP A 532 5.56 -1.80 2.80
N VAL A 533 4.58 -2.61 2.38
CA VAL A 533 4.70 -4.08 2.34
C VAL A 533 5.62 -4.56 1.21
N ILE A 534 5.50 -3.99 0.01
CA ILE A 534 6.22 -4.47 -1.19
C ILE A 534 7.70 -4.08 -1.16
N TYR A 535 8.02 -2.86 -0.71
CA TYR A 535 9.36 -2.28 -0.71
C TYR A 535 10.00 -2.22 0.69
N LYS A 536 9.57 -3.08 1.62
CA LYS A 536 10.06 -3.08 3.01
C LYS A 536 11.56 -3.37 3.12
N TYR A 537 12.03 -4.40 2.45
CA TYR A 537 13.40 -4.91 2.54
C TYR A 537 14.09 -5.04 1.19
N GLU A 538 13.34 -5.24 0.14
CA GLU A 538 13.80 -5.41 -1.24
C GLU A 538 12.70 -4.98 -2.21
N ASP A 539 13.02 -4.83 -3.50
CA ASP A 539 12.03 -4.62 -4.55
C ASP A 539 11.22 -5.91 -4.79
N GLY A 540 10.17 -6.08 -3.97
CA GLY A 540 9.29 -7.26 -4.04
C GLY A 540 8.47 -7.33 -5.33
N TYR A 541 8.33 -6.25 -6.09
CA TYR A 541 7.61 -6.26 -7.36
C TYR A 541 8.47 -6.83 -8.49
N THR A 542 9.70 -6.36 -8.64
CA THR A 542 10.64 -6.88 -9.64
C THR A 542 11.08 -8.30 -9.28
N HIS A 543 11.34 -8.59 -7.99
CA HIS A 543 11.77 -9.89 -7.49
C HIS A 543 10.63 -10.67 -6.82
N SER A 544 9.45 -10.71 -7.45
CA SER A 544 8.20 -11.24 -6.87
C SER A 544 8.27 -12.69 -6.39
N ALA A 545 9.21 -13.48 -6.92
CA ALA A 545 9.40 -14.88 -6.53
C ALA A 545 9.89 -15.06 -5.08
N VAL A 546 10.47 -14.04 -4.46
CA VAL A 546 11.02 -14.10 -3.10
C VAL A 546 9.97 -13.72 -2.06
N VAL A 547 9.41 -12.52 -2.14
CA VAL A 547 8.50 -11.98 -1.13
C VAL A 547 7.04 -12.16 -1.49
N LEU A 548 6.65 -11.73 -2.70
CA LEU A 548 5.22 -11.68 -3.05
C LEU A 548 4.61 -13.05 -3.31
N LYS A 549 5.42 -14.06 -3.64
CA LYS A 549 4.92 -15.42 -3.89
C LYS A 549 4.05 -15.93 -2.76
N ASP A 550 4.54 -15.88 -1.54
CA ASP A 550 3.83 -16.41 -0.39
C ASP A 550 2.62 -15.55 -0.02
N PHE A 551 2.71 -14.24 -0.18
CA PHE A 551 1.59 -13.32 0.04
C PHE A 551 0.46 -13.57 -0.96
N VAL A 552 0.77 -13.64 -2.25
CA VAL A 552 -0.19 -13.94 -3.32
C VAL A 552 -0.83 -15.32 -3.10
N ALA A 553 -0.02 -16.35 -2.78
CA ALA A 553 -0.53 -17.69 -2.50
C ALA A 553 -1.46 -17.70 -1.29
N SER A 554 -1.13 -16.98 -0.21
CA SER A 554 -1.94 -16.93 1.00
C SER A 554 -3.31 -16.28 0.80
N LEU A 555 -3.41 -15.32 -0.15
CA LEU A 555 -4.65 -14.60 -0.43
C LEU A 555 -5.50 -15.25 -1.52
N PHE A 556 -4.89 -15.90 -2.52
CA PHE A 556 -5.61 -16.39 -3.70
C PHE A 556 -5.59 -17.91 -3.90
N ILE A 557 -4.72 -18.64 -3.22
CA ILE A 557 -4.60 -20.09 -3.41
C ILE A 557 -5.03 -20.84 -2.15
N ASN A 558 -4.46 -20.49 -0.99
CA ASN A 558 -4.61 -21.23 0.25
C ASN A 558 -5.82 -20.73 1.07
N PRO A 559 -6.91 -21.51 1.22
CA PRO A 559 -7.99 -21.13 2.10
C PRO A 559 -7.57 -21.15 3.57
N VAL A 560 -8.31 -20.45 4.41
CA VAL A 560 -8.16 -20.53 5.86
C VAL A 560 -8.85 -21.81 6.36
N PRO A 561 -8.19 -22.68 7.13
CA PRO A 561 -8.82 -23.86 7.73
C PRO A 561 -9.96 -23.45 8.68
N ILE A 562 -11.15 -24.04 8.49
CA ILE A 562 -12.36 -23.78 9.30
C ILE A 562 -12.41 -24.76 10.46
#